data_d551786762a24ad691f4a2483644d7da
#
_entry.id   d551786762a24ad691f4a2483644d7da
#
_cell.length_a   1.000
_cell.length_b   1.000
_cell.length_c   1.000
_cell.angle_alpha   90.00
_cell.angle_beta   90.00
_cell.angle_gamma   90.00
#
_symmetry.space_group_name_H-M   'P 1'
#
loop_
_entity.id
_entity.type
_entity.pdbx_description
1 polymer ?
#
loop_
_entity_poly.entity_id
_entity_poly.type
_entity_poly.pdbx_seq_one_letter_code
_entity_poly.pdbx_strand_id
1 'polypeptide(L)'
;MDRADVVVVGAGYAGLCAARALRAAGREVVVLEASGRVGGRVLTDRIAGDWVIDLGAQWISGAHTRFAALAEEYGAETYAAPSNGVNLLVEGAVRRPFVGARPPLPALVLVVLAQALWRIERLAARIDLARPWTTPGADRLDAMTAATWLRRNLPERRARNLAEVMIGEELCVDVGSVSMLAVLTTIRAAGGVEAGVTAETVTRLFVDGADGPANSIAAELGDALRLDAPVASIRQVPEGLSVSGEFGEVRAGQVIVALPPALAGRIAYDPPLPAARDHLTQRMPMGAVLKAFAVYERPFWRDDRLTGQALNLHDPVPVTFDATRPGGPGCLGALVPGRAAHRLAALPAAERRAMIVGSLVRAFGRAARDPIDWREKVWADDPYTRGGYGAFFPPGVLTSIGSALRQPIGAIHWAGSETATEWAGYIEGAIRSGERAAAEVLVVSRDATVG
;
A
#
# COMPACT_ATOMS: atom_id res chain seq x y z
N MET A 1 -2.67 -16.91 -32.58
CA MET A 1 -1.86 -15.83 -31.97
C MET A 1 -2.84 -14.76 -31.58
N ASP A 2 -2.96 -14.51 -30.29
CA ASP A 2 -3.96 -13.58 -29.77
C ASP A 2 -3.53 -12.14 -30.05
N ARG A 3 -4.51 -11.28 -30.35
CA ARG A 3 -4.28 -9.86 -30.63
C ARG A 3 -5.27 -9.04 -29.80
N ALA A 4 -4.83 -7.90 -29.31
CA ALA A 4 -5.63 -6.90 -28.64
C ALA A 4 -5.16 -5.49 -29.02
N ASP A 5 -5.98 -4.47 -28.79
CA ASP A 5 -5.51 -3.08 -28.89
C ASP A 5 -4.51 -2.77 -27.79
N VAL A 6 -4.83 -3.24 -26.57
CA VAL A 6 -4.04 -2.98 -25.36
C VAL A 6 -3.90 -4.24 -24.51
N VAL A 7 -2.68 -4.53 -24.08
CA VAL A 7 -2.43 -5.51 -23.02
C VAL A 7 -2.18 -4.77 -21.70
N VAL A 8 -2.86 -5.19 -20.64
CA VAL A 8 -2.64 -4.71 -19.27
C VAL A 8 -1.95 -5.82 -18.47
N VAL A 9 -0.79 -5.51 -17.91
CA VAL A 9 0.00 -6.45 -17.09
C VAL A 9 -0.23 -6.17 -15.61
N GLY A 10 -0.88 -7.13 -14.94
CA GLY A 10 -1.29 -7.07 -13.54
C GLY A 10 -2.76 -6.71 -13.35
N ALA A 11 -3.49 -7.51 -12.53
CA ALA A 11 -4.89 -7.32 -12.18
C ALA A 11 -5.08 -6.84 -10.73
N GLY A 12 -4.20 -5.96 -10.24
CA GLY A 12 -4.49 -5.11 -9.09
C GLY A 12 -5.47 -4.00 -9.46
N TYR A 13 -5.95 -3.22 -8.50
CA TYR A 13 -6.90 -2.12 -8.77
C TYR A 13 -6.46 -1.19 -9.92
N ALA A 14 -5.15 -0.91 -10.04
CA ALA A 14 -4.64 -0.07 -11.12
C ALA A 14 -4.89 -0.69 -12.50
N GLY A 15 -4.54 -1.96 -12.68
CA GLY A 15 -4.73 -2.65 -13.97
C GLY A 15 -6.19 -2.90 -14.28
N LEU A 16 -6.98 -3.32 -13.30
CA LEU A 16 -8.41 -3.54 -13.46
C LEU A 16 -9.16 -2.26 -13.88
N CYS A 17 -8.89 -1.12 -13.22
CA CYS A 17 -9.51 0.16 -13.56
C CYS A 17 -9.02 0.68 -14.92
N ALA A 18 -7.75 0.45 -15.27
CA ALA A 18 -7.25 0.78 -16.60
C ALA A 18 -7.97 -0.03 -17.69
N ALA A 19 -8.08 -1.34 -17.51
CA ALA A 19 -8.75 -2.23 -18.45
C ALA A 19 -10.23 -1.87 -18.62
N ARG A 20 -10.93 -1.61 -17.51
CA ARG A 20 -12.31 -1.17 -17.51
C ARG A 20 -12.52 0.13 -18.29
N ALA A 21 -11.66 1.13 -18.04
CA ALA A 21 -11.73 2.42 -18.73
C ALA A 21 -11.48 2.29 -20.26
N LEU A 22 -10.53 1.45 -20.65
CA LEU A 22 -10.24 1.17 -22.06
C LEU A 22 -11.39 0.44 -22.76
N ARG A 23 -11.99 -0.58 -22.11
CA ARG A 23 -13.16 -1.27 -22.66
C ARG A 23 -14.38 -0.35 -22.79
N ALA A 24 -14.61 0.51 -21.82
CA ALA A 24 -15.67 1.53 -21.91
C ALA A 24 -15.45 2.50 -23.09
N ALA A 25 -14.20 2.70 -23.52
CA ALA A 25 -13.85 3.46 -24.72
C ALA A 25 -13.81 2.61 -26.01
N GLY A 26 -14.31 1.37 -25.98
CA GLY A 26 -14.43 0.48 -27.15
C GLY A 26 -13.13 -0.19 -27.59
N ARG A 27 -12.13 -0.30 -26.70
CA ARG A 27 -10.86 -0.98 -27.02
C ARG A 27 -10.92 -2.47 -26.69
N GLU A 28 -10.30 -3.28 -27.54
CA GLU A 28 -10.01 -4.68 -27.22
C GLU A 28 -8.86 -4.74 -26.21
N VAL A 29 -9.13 -5.34 -25.04
CA VAL A 29 -8.17 -5.40 -23.92
C VAL A 29 -7.97 -6.84 -23.49
N VAL A 30 -6.71 -7.21 -23.25
CA VAL A 30 -6.34 -8.43 -22.54
C VAL A 30 -5.61 -8.05 -21.26
N VAL A 31 -6.06 -8.58 -20.12
CA VAL A 31 -5.41 -8.41 -18.82
C VAL A 31 -4.68 -9.70 -18.46
N LEU A 32 -3.40 -9.61 -18.15
CA LEU A 32 -2.55 -10.73 -17.77
C LEU A 32 -2.14 -10.59 -16.29
N GLU A 33 -2.64 -11.48 -15.46
CA GLU A 33 -2.34 -11.54 -14.02
C GLU A 33 -1.51 -12.78 -13.72
N ALA A 34 -0.42 -12.58 -12.99
CA ALA A 34 0.53 -13.64 -12.68
C ALA A 34 0.02 -14.65 -11.64
N SER A 35 -0.88 -14.23 -10.75
CA SER A 35 -1.47 -15.08 -9.71
C SER A 35 -2.82 -15.64 -10.14
N GLY A 36 -3.31 -16.67 -9.42
CA GLY A 36 -4.67 -17.21 -9.59
C GLY A 36 -5.78 -16.34 -8.99
N ARG A 37 -5.52 -15.04 -8.70
CA ARG A 37 -6.48 -14.10 -8.12
C ARG A 37 -6.23 -12.66 -8.58
N VAL A 38 -7.25 -11.84 -8.49
CA VAL A 38 -7.16 -10.38 -8.70
C VAL A 38 -6.91 -9.62 -7.39
N GLY A 39 -6.83 -8.29 -7.45
CA GLY A 39 -6.70 -7.40 -6.30
C GLY A 39 -5.25 -7.02 -5.95
N GLY A 40 -4.26 -7.82 -6.35
CA GLY A 40 -2.84 -7.53 -6.06
C GLY A 40 -2.54 -7.48 -4.55
N ARG A 41 -2.23 -6.28 -4.02
CA ARG A 41 -1.94 -6.02 -2.59
C ARG A 41 -3.20 -5.88 -1.71
N VAL A 42 -4.37 -6.07 -2.27
CA VAL A 42 -5.61 -6.31 -1.53
C VAL A 42 -5.86 -7.81 -1.50
N LEU A 43 -6.16 -8.36 -0.35
CA LEU A 43 -6.37 -9.78 -0.16
C LEU A 43 -7.35 -9.98 0.99
N THR A 44 -8.52 -10.48 0.69
CA THR A 44 -9.53 -10.90 1.66
C THR A 44 -9.41 -12.41 1.89
N ASP A 45 -9.48 -12.84 3.13
CA ASP A 45 -9.47 -14.26 3.54
C ASP A 45 -10.69 -14.55 4.39
N ARG A 46 -11.11 -15.82 4.41
CA ARG A 46 -12.23 -16.29 5.20
C ARG A 46 -11.74 -16.97 6.48
N ILE A 47 -12.42 -16.66 7.58
CA ILE A 47 -12.22 -17.28 8.89
C ILE A 47 -13.46 -18.10 9.29
N ALA A 48 -13.38 -18.79 10.40
CA ALA A 48 -14.48 -19.64 10.89
C ALA A 48 -15.83 -18.90 10.92
N GLY A 49 -16.90 -19.58 10.44
CA GLY A 49 -18.26 -19.01 10.40
C GLY A 49 -18.51 -18.05 9.23
N ASP A 50 -17.77 -18.17 8.12
CA ASP A 50 -17.87 -17.35 6.91
C ASP A 50 -17.61 -15.85 7.11
N TRP A 51 -16.98 -15.49 8.23
CA TRP A 51 -16.48 -14.14 8.46
C TRP A 51 -15.25 -13.87 7.60
N VAL A 52 -15.05 -12.61 7.21
CA VAL A 52 -13.92 -12.22 6.39
C VAL A 52 -12.99 -11.28 7.13
N ILE A 53 -11.71 -11.34 6.76
CA ILE A 53 -10.66 -10.42 7.17
C ILE A 53 -9.83 -10.01 5.95
N ASP A 54 -9.30 -8.81 5.97
CA ASP A 54 -8.41 -8.31 4.93
C ASP A 54 -6.95 -8.42 5.35
N LEU A 55 -6.26 -9.41 4.81
CA LEU A 55 -4.81 -9.59 5.00
C LEU A 55 -3.97 -8.57 4.21
N GLY A 56 -4.59 -7.89 3.25
CA GLY A 56 -4.03 -6.76 2.49
C GLY A 56 -4.54 -5.40 2.95
N ALA A 57 -4.59 -4.44 2.04
CA ALA A 57 -5.20 -3.13 2.25
C ALA A 57 -6.70 -3.29 2.51
N GLN A 58 -7.24 -2.53 3.46
CA GLN A 58 -8.59 -2.77 3.98
C GLN A 58 -9.40 -1.50 4.26
N TRP A 59 -8.73 -0.35 4.43
CA TRP A 59 -9.42 0.85 4.90
C TRP A 59 -9.91 1.74 3.76
N ILE A 60 -11.11 2.30 3.95
CA ILE A 60 -11.69 3.31 3.09
C ILE A 60 -12.14 4.51 3.93
N SER A 61 -11.99 5.72 3.38
CA SER A 61 -12.45 6.96 3.99
C SER A 61 -13.18 7.82 2.97
N GLY A 62 -13.87 8.86 3.43
CA GLY A 62 -14.52 9.83 2.56
C GLY A 62 -13.56 10.61 1.64
N ALA A 63 -12.26 10.64 1.97
CA ALA A 63 -11.23 11.25 1.15
C ALA A 63 -10.81 10.37 -0.06
N HIS A 64 -11.10 9.07 -0.02
CA HIS A 64 -10.84 8.13 -1.10
C HIS A 64 -11.98 8.11 -2.13
N THR A 65 -12.15 9.23 -2.85
CA THR A 65 -13.34 9.50 -3.66
C THR A 65 -13.56 8.52 -4.80
N ARG A 66 -12.49 8.04 -5.45
CA ARG A 66 -12.58 7.04 -6.52
C ARG A 66 -12.90 5.66 -5.98
N PHE A 67 -12.26 5.28 -4.87
CA PHE A 67 -12.53 4.00 -4.25
C PHE A 67 -13.93 3.94 -3.63
N ALA A 68 -14.40 5.05 -3.04
CA ALA A 68 -15.76 5.15 -2.52
C ALA A 68 -16.81 5.05 -3.64
N ALA A 69 -16.60 5.74 -4.76
CA ALA A 69 -17.50 5.64 -5.91
C ALA A 69 -17.53 4.21 -6.49
N LEU A 70 -16.38 3.56 -6.55
CA LEU A 70 -16.30 2.16 -7.02
C LEU A 70 -16.99 1.19 -6.06
N ALA A 71 -16.83 1.39 -4.74
CA ALA A 71 -17.52 0.60 -3.73
C ALA A 71 -19.04 0.75 -3.82
N GLU A 72 -19.54 1.99 -4.00
CA GLU A 72 -20.96 2.28 -4.19
C GLU A 72 -21.51 1.65 -5.47
N GLU A 73 -20.79 1.78 -6.58
CA GLU A 73 -21.18 1.22 -7.89
C GLU A 73 -21.38 -0.29 -7.84
N TYR A 74 -20.53 -1.00 -7.08
CA TYR A 74 -20.63 -2.45 -6.92
C TYR A 74 -21.37 -2.89 -5.67
N GLY A 75 -22.05 -1.98 -4.98
CA GLY A 75 -22.86 -2.29 -3.79
C GLY A 75 -22.03 -2.87 -2.63
N ALA A 76 -20.74 -2.55 -2.54
CA ALA A 76 -19.87 -3.03 -1.50
C ALA A 76 -20.18 -2.32 -0.17
N GLU A 77 -20.80 -3.05 0.76
CA GLU A 77 -21.17 -2.51 2.07
C GLU A 77 -19.96 -2.30 2.96
N THR A 78 -20.00 -1.20 3.72
CA THR A 78 -18.93 -0.85 4.67
C THR A 78 -19.50 -0.56 6.05
N TYR A 79 -18.70 -0.77 7.10
CA TYR A 79 -19.04 -0.44 8.47
C TYR A 79 -17.96 0.45 9.11
N ALA A 80 -18.33 1.23 10.13
CA ALA A 80 -17.38 2.08 10.84
C ALA A 80 -16.33 1.21 11.56
N ALA A 81 -15.05 1.53 11.37
CA ALA A 81 -13.99 0.88 12.12
C ALA A 81 -14.20 1.13 13.63
N PRO A 82 -14.04 0.10 14.48
CA PRO A 82 -14.25 0.26 15.92
C PRO A 82 -13.29 1.32 16.50
N SER A 83 -13.86 2.41 17.02
CA SER A 83 -13.08 3.54 17.57
C SER A 83 -13.60 4.04 18.91
N ASN A 84 -14.75 3.51 19.36
CA ASN A 84 -15.35 3.92 20.64
C ASN A 84 -14.61 3.27 21.81
N GLY A 85 -13.94 4.09 22.64
CA GLY A 85 -13.24 3.61 23.82
C GLY A 85 -11.87 4.24 24.02
N VAL A 86 -10.99 3.48 24.62
CA VAL A 86 -9.68 3.90 25.09
C VAL A 86 -8.60 3.15 24.34
N ASN A 87 -7.64 3.87 23.78
CA ASN A 87 -6.43 3.34 23.17
C ASN A 87 -5.36 3.06 24.23
N LEU A 88 -4.37 2.27 23.91
CA LEU A 88 -3.25 1.94 24.79
C LEU A 88 -1.93 2.43 24.22
N LEU A 89 -1.13 3.13 25.02
CA LEU A 89 0.30 3.29 24.82
C LEU A 89 1.02 2.26 25.68
N VAL A 90 1.78 1.37 25.04
CA VAL A 90 2.48 0.27 25.70
C VAL A 90 3.98 0.50 25.66
N GLU A 91 4.63 0.55 26.82
CA GLU A 91 6.08 0.70 26.98
C GLU A 91 6.59 -0.42 27.91
N GLY A 92 7.00 -1.54 27.34
CA GLY A 92 7.36 -2.74 28.07
C GLY A 92 6.15 -3.34 28.83
N ALA A 93 6.18 -3.37 30.16
CA ALA A 93 5.07 -3.84 31.00
C ALA A 93 4.07 -2.73 31.34
N VAL A 94 4.35 -1.47 31.03
CA VAL A 94 3.50 -0.34 31.39
C VAL A 94 2.47 -0.07 30.28
N ARG A 95 1.21 -0.06 30.67
CA ARG A 95 0.08 0.28 29.80
C ARG A 95 -0.50 1.61 30.24
N ARG A 96 -0.59 2.58 29.34
CA ARG A 96 -1.16 3.90 29.60
C ARG A 96 -2.36 4.13 28.69
N PRO A 97 -3.57 4.21 29.26
CA PRO A 97 -4.77 4.46 28.48
C PRO A 97 -4.81 5.91 27.99
N PHE A 98 -5.39 6.12 26.80
CA PHE A 98 -5.67 7.46 26.26
C PHE A 98 -6.85 7.46 25.29
N VAL A 99 -7.44 8.63 25.08
CA VAL A 99 -8.58 8.82 24.16
C VAL A 99 -8.13 9.67 22.97
N GLY A 100 -8.61 9.32 21.77
CA GLY A 100 -8.29 10.03 20.54
C GLY A 100 -6.85 9.78 20.07
N ALA A 101 -6.28 10.75 19.33
CA ALA A 101 -4.99 10.62 18.66
C ALA A 101 -3.78 11.07 19.50
N ARG A 102 -3.97 11.51 20.75
CA ARG A 102 -2.90 12.07 21.60
C ARG A 102 -2.51 11.10 22.70
N PRO A 103 -1.39 10.37 22.54
CA PRO A 103 -0.90 9.48 23.59
C PRO A 103 -0.46 10.28 24.84
N PRO A 104 -0.52 9.69 26.05
CA PRO A 104 -0.21 10.36 27.32
C PRO A 104 1.31 10.48 27.51
N LEU A 105 1.92 11.39 26.77
CA LEU A 105 3.33 11.73 26.84
C LEU A 105 3.55 13.01 27.66
N PRO A 106 4.72 13.20 28.26
CA PRO A 106 5.06 14.46 28.94
C PRO A 106 4.86 15.67 28.02
N ALA A 107 4.42 16.80 28.60
CA ALA A 107 4.11 18.01 27.82
C ALA A 107 5.27 18.45 26.91
N LEU A 108 6.50 18.40 27.39
CA LEU A 108 7.69 18.71 26.59
C LEU A 108 7.82 17.82 25.34
N VAL A 109 7.56 16.52 25.48
CA VAL A 109 7.59 15.56 24.37
C VAL A 109 6.54 15.92 23.33
N LEU A 110 5.31 16.24 23.75
CA LEU A 110 4.22 16.67 22.87
C LEU A 110 4.54 17.97 22.15
N VAL A 111 5.14 18.94 22.81
CA VAL A 111 5.55 20.23 22.20
C VAL A 111 6.62 20.00 21.14
N VAL A 112 7.64 19.22 21.44
CA VAL A 112 8.73 18.90 20.48
C VAL A 112 8.18 18.11 19.29
N LEU A 113 7.30 17.16 19.53
CA LEU A 113 6.65 16.40 18.46
C LEU A 113 5.77 17.31 17.58
N ALA A 114 4.92 18.13 18.17
CA ALA A 114 4.05 19.06 17.44
C ALA A 114 4.88 20.03 16.57
N GLN A 115 6.00 20.53 17.09
CA GLN A 115 6.90 21.40 16.34
C GLN A 115 7.52 20.67 15.13
N ALA A 116 7.87 19.39 15.28
CA ALA A 116 8.42 18.60 14.18
C ALA A 116 7.35 18.29 13.13
N LEU A 117 6.14 17.91 13.53
CA LEU A 117 5.01 17.68 12.63
C LEU A 117 4.65 18.95 11.84
N TRP A 118 4.63 20.11 12.52
CA TRP A 118 4.43 21.38 11.84
C TRP A 118 5.52 21.69 10.79
N ARG A 119 6.79 21.36 11.10
CA ARG A 119 7.88 21.51 10.11
C ARG A 119 7.70 20.55 8.92
N ILE A 120 7.32 19.31 9.18
CA ILE A 120 7.02 18.31 8.16
C ILE A 120 5.89 18.82 7.25
N GLU A 121 4.78 19.28 7.84
CA GLU A 121 3.64 19.85 7.10
C GLU A 121 4.06 21.02 6.20
N ARG A 122 4.84 21.98 6.74
CA ARG A 122 5.34 23.11 5.95
C ARG A 122 6.27 22.71 4.81
N LEU A 123 7.06 21.67 5.00
CA LEU A 123 7.93 21.14 3.95
C LEU A 123 7.10 20.38 2.90
N ALA A 124 6.19 19.54 3.34
CA ALA A 124 5.30 18.78 2.48
C ALA A 124 4.41 19.69 1.60
N ALA A 125 3.88 20.77 2.17
CA ALA A 125 3.05 21.75 1.45
C ALA A 125 3.75 22.41 0.24
N ARG A 126 5.10 22.37 0.17
CA ARG A 126 5.88 22.93 -0.93
C ARG A 126 6.17 21.94 -2.05
N ILE A 127 5.84 20.66 -1.85
CA ILE A 127 6.14 19.61 -2.81
C ILE A 127 5.24 19.75 -4.05
N ASP A 128 5.85 19.82 -5.23
CA ASP A 128 5.16 19.61 -6.51
C ASP A 128 4.95 18.12 -6.70
N LEU A 129 3.72 17.64 -6.53
CA LEU A 129 3.39 16.21 -6.65
C LEU A 129 3.61 15.64 -8.06
N ALA A 130 3.54 16.49 -9.08
CA ALA A 130 3.84 16.06 -10.44
C ALA A 130 5.35 15.88 -10.64
N ARG A 131 6.16 16.71 -10.00
CA ARG A 131 7.63 16.76 -10.17
C ARG A 131 8.34 17.00 -8.83
N PRO A 132 8.28 16.08 -7.85
CA PRO A 132 8.84 16.29 -6.51
C PRO A 132 10.31 16.68 -6.50
N TRP A 133 11.07 16.21 -7.48
CA TRP A 133 12.51 16.50 -7.68
C TRP A 133 12.80 17.96 -8.05
N THR A 134 11.81 18.74 -8.49
CA THR A 134 11.98 20.18 -8.79
C THR A 134 11.71 21.09 -7.59
N THR A 135 11.25 20.52 -6.48
CA THR A 135 10.93 21.28 -5.27
C THR A 135 12.19 21.98 -4.72
N PRO A 136 12.12 23.25 -4.32
CA PRO A 136 13.27 23.96 -3.75
C PRO A 136 13.88 23.22 -2.55
N GLY A 137 15.16 22.85 -2.65
CA GLY A 137 15.89 22.06 -1.66
C GLY A 137 15.66 20.54 -1.72
N ALA A 138 15.06 20.03 -2.81
CA ALA A 138 14.83 18.60 -3.05
C ALA A 138 16.12 17.79 -2.89
N ASP A 139 17.21 18.19 -3.50
CA ASP A 139 18.50 17.47 -3.42
C ASP A 139 18.96 17.23 -1.99
N ARG A 140 18.86 18.26 -1.14
CA ARG A 140 19.24 18.15 0.28
C ARG A 140 18.30 17.24 1.06
N LEU A 141 16.99 17.26 0.77
CA LEU A 141 15.99 16.42 1.42
C LEU A 141 16.09 14.98 0.94
N ASP A 142 16.39 14.78 -0.34
CA ASP A 142 16.55 13.45 -0.93
C ASP A 142 17.88 12.78 -0.54
N ALA A 143 18.95 13.58 -0.34
CA ALA A 143 20.25 13.06 0.10
C ALA A 143 20.26 12.52 1.53
N MET A 144 19.21 12.75 2.34
CA MET A 144 19.15 12.27 3.72
C MET A 144 17.98 11.32 3.96
N THR A 145 18.20 10.38 4.87
CA THR A 145 17.11 9.50 5.34
C THR A 145 16.17 10.24 6.29
N ALA A 146 14.92 9.75 6.39
CA ALA A 146 13.96 10.23 7.38
C ALA A 146 14.54 10.14 8.81
N ALA A 147 15.22 9.04 9.14
CA ALA A 147 15.89 8.90 10.44
C ALA A 147 16.93 9.98 10.71
N THR A 148 17.69 10.38 9.69
CA THR A 148 18.68 11.46 9.84
C THR A 148 18.00 12.80 10.07
N TRP A 149 16.91 13.07 9.35
CA TRP A 149 16.13 14.28 9.56
C TRP A 149 15.49 14.32 10.95
N LEU A 150 14.89 13.20 11.40
CA LEU A 150 14.28 13.08 12.72
C LEU A 150 15.34 13.32 13.83
N ARG A 151 16.51 12.70 13.77
CA ARG A 151 17.58 12.92 14.76
C ARG A 151 17.99 14.39 14.87
N ARG A 152 18.01 15.13 13.77
CA ARG A 152 18.38 16.56 13.74
C ARG A 152 17.27 17.48 14.26
N ASN A 153 16.02 17.10 14.10
CA ASN A 153 14.86 17.96 14.39
C ASN A 153 14.07 17.53 15.64
N LEU A 154 14.24 16.29 16.12
CA LEU A 154 13.64 15.73 17.32
C LEU A 154 14.75 15.22 18.26
N PRO A 155 15.37 16.08 19.08
CA PRO A 155 16.40 15.66 20.02
C PRO A 155 15.83 14.77 21.13
N GLU A 156 14.55 14.95 21.49
CA GLU A 156 13.89 14.16 22.52
C GLU A 156 13.60 12.73 22.00
N ARG A 157 14.07 11.71 22.76
CA ARG A 157 14.07 10.32 22.31
C ARG A 157 12.68 9.72 22.13
N ARG A 158 11.73 10.02 23.05
CA ARG A 158 10.38 9.44 22.99
C ARG A 158 9.58 10.03 21.83
N ALA A 159 9.69 11.36 21.61
CA ALA A 159 9.07 12.02 20.46
C ALA A 159 9.62 11.43 19.15
N ARG A 160 10.93 11.19 19.09
CA ARG A 160 11.56 10.60 17.91
C ARG A 160 11.08 9.16 17.67
N ASN A 161 11.06 8.31 18.71
CA ASN A 161 10.58 6.93 18.58
C ASN A 161 9.13 6.89 18.08
N LEU A 162 8.26 7.77 18.59
CA LEU A 162 6.87 7.85 18.12
C LEU A 162 6.79 8.27 16.65
N ALA A 163 7.55 9.29 16.25
CA ALA A 163 7.60 9.72 14.84
C ALA A 163 8.18 8.63 13.92
N GLU A 164 9.15 7.86 14.38
CA GLU A 164 9.71 6.71 13.65
C GLU A 164 8.65 5.60 13.47
N VAL A 165 7.85 5.32 14.51
CA VAL A 165 6.74 4.35 14.42
C VAL A 165 5.68 4.85 13.44
N MET A 166 5.25 6.12 13.53
CA MET A 166 4.24 6.68 12.63
C MET A 166 4.66 6.63 11.16
N ILE A 167 5.88 7.09 10.84
CA ILE A 167 6.39 7.07 9.46
C ILE A 167 6.64 5.62 8.99
N GLY A 168 7.16 4.78 9.87
CA GLY A 168 7.45 3.37 9.57
C GLY A 168 6.18 2.57 9.29
N GLU A 169 5.09 2.85 10.00
CA GLU A 169 3.80 2.22 9.78
C GLU A 169 3.15 2.71 8.48
N GLU A 170 3.14 4.01 8.25
CA GLU A 170 2.54 4.62 7.05
C GLU A 170 3.17 4.11 5.76
N LEU A 171 4.49 3.93 5.74
CA LEU A 171 5.23 3.53 4.54
C LEU A 171 5.65 2.05 4.53
N CYS A 172 5.47 1.33 5.63
CA CYS A 172 5.99 -0.03 5.84
C CYS A 172 7.50 -0.16 5.57
N VAL A 173 8.27 0.85 5.99
CA VAL A 173 9.72 0.91 5.77
C VAL A 173 10.49 1.22 7.08
N ASP A 174 11.78 0.90 7.08
CA ASP A 174 12.70 1.45 8.06
C ASP A 174 12.96 2.93 7.69
N VAL A 175 12.70 3.84 8.63
CA VAL A 175 12.96 5.28 8.44
C VAL A 175 14.43 5.59 8.12
N GLY A 176 15.34 4.65 8.39
CA GLY A 176 16.75 4.70 7.97
C GLY A 176 17.00 4.36 6.51
N SER A 177 16.00 3.84 5.79
CA SER A 177 16.13 3.42 4.39
C SER A 177 15.43 4.35 3.41
N VAL A 178 14.45 5.13 3.85
CA VAL A 178 13.65 6.02 3.00
C VAL A 178 14.20 7.44 2.98
N SER A 179 14.16 8.08 1.81
CA SER A 179 14.50 9.50 1.63
C SER A 179 13.50 10.40 2.37
N MET A 180 13.98 11.49 2.99
CA MET A 180 13.08 12.48 3.59
C MET A 180 12.21 13.18 2.56
N LEU A 181 12.70 13.40 1.34
CA LEU A 181 11.90 13.95 0.25
C LEU A 181 10.74 13.00 -0.11
N ALA A 182 11.01 11.68 -0.15
CA ALA A 182 9.97 10.68 -0.42
C ALA A 182 8.89 10.69 0.66
N VAL A 183 9.27 10.73 1.96
CA VAL A 183 8.31 10.86 3.07
C VAL A 183 7.43 12.09 2.91
N LEU A 184 8.02 13.24 2.62
CA LEU A 184 7.28 14.50 2.41
C LEU A 184 6.34 14.42 1.20
N THR A 185 6.77 13.75 0.13
CA THR A 185 5.95 13.52 -1.07
C THR A 185 4.74 12.66 -0.74
N THR A 186 4.92 11.57 0.00
CA THR A 186 3.81 10.69 0.43
C THR A 186 2.84 11.44 1.34
N ILE A 187 3.32 12.16 2.34
CA ILE A 187 2.48 12.97 3.23
C ILE A 187 1.66 13.99 2.41
N ARG A 188 2.30 14.69 1.46
CA ARG A 188 1.62 15.65 0.60
C ARG A 188 0.58 14.99 -0.30
N ALA A 189 0.90 13.81 -0.85
CA ALA A 189 0.00 13.05 -1.72
C ALA A 189 -1.24 12.51 -0.98
N ALA A 190 -1.13 12.26 0.33
CA ALA A 190 -2.23 11.87 1.21
C ALA A 190 -3.04 13.06 1.77
N GLY A 191 -2.74 14.29 1.35
CA GLY A 191 -3.46 15.49 1.80
C GLY A 191 -2.85 16.21 3.00
N GLY A 192 -1.69 15.77 3.51
CA GLY A 192 -0.98 16.36 4.66
C GLY A 192 -0.84 15.40 5.83
N VAL A 193 -0.14 15.85 6.89
CA VAL A 193 0.08 15.05 8.11
C VAL A 193 -1.24 14.67 8.77
N GLU A 194 -2.19 15.59 8.83
CA GLU A 194 -3.46 15.36 9.49
C GLU A 194 -4.30 14.31 8.75
N ALA A 195 -4.39 14.40 7.44
CA ALA A 195 -5.13 13.46 6.59
C ALA A 195 -4.51 12.06 6.59
N GLY A 196 -3.17 11.95 6.67
CA GLY A 196 -2.45 10.66 6.68
C GLY A 196 -2.47 9.95 8.04
N VAL A 197 -2.69 10.68 9.15
CA VAL A 197 -2.54 10.15 10.52
C VAL A 197 -3.84 10.18 11.32
N THR A 198 -4.88 10.89 10.87
CA THR A 198 -6.14 11.01 11.61
C THR A 198 -7.12 9.88 11.27
N ALA A 199 -8.08 9.68 12.19
CA ALA A 199 -9.18 8.74 12.03
C ALA A 199 -10.03 8.94 10.75
N GLU A 200 -9.86 10.04 10.02
CA GLU A 200 -10.57 10.30 8.76
C GLU A 200 -10.08 9.44 7.59
N THR A 201 -8.82 9.00 7.60
CA THR A 201 -8.27 8.07 6.59
C THR A 201 -8.61 6.61 6.89
N VAL A 202 -8.94 6.28 8.14
CA VAL A 202 -9.16 4.91 8.65
C VAL A 202 -10.56 4.77 9.23
N THR A 203 -11.58 5.26 8.51
CA THR A 203 -12.92 5.38 9.11
C THR A 203 -13.80 4.16 8.92
N ARG A 204 -13.61 3.39 7.84
CA ARG A 204 -14.52 2.28 7.49
C ARG A 204 -13.77 1.05 6.99
N LEU A 205 -14.37 -0.10 7.23
CA LEU A 205 -13.95 -1.43 6.74
C LEU A 205 -15.05 -2.01 5.87
N PHE A 206 -14.70 -2.91 4.98
CA PHE A 206 -15.67 -3.60 4.12
C PHE A 206 -16.32 -4.78 4.83
N VAL A 207 -17.60 -4.97 4.56
CA VAL A 207 -18.40 -6.09 5.10
C VAL A 207 -17.92 -7.41 4.49
N ASP A 208 -17.71 -7.49 3.19
CA ASP A 208 -17.32 -8.70 2.47
C ASP A 208 -15.87 -8.68 1.97
N GLY A 209 -15.07 -7.73 2.50
CA GLY A 209 -13.66 -7.55 2.17
C GLY A 209 -13.41 -6.49 1.11
N ALA A 210 -12.22 -5.93 1.16
CA ALA A 210 -11.81 -4.82 0.29
C ALA A 210 -11.51 -5.27 -1.16
N ASP A 211 -11.45 -6.58 -1.44
CA ASP A 211 -11.27 -7.11 -2.79
C ASP A 211 -12.59 -7.27 -3.56
N GLY A 212 -13.75 -7.10 -2.91
CA GLY A 212 -15.07 -7.21 -3.54
C GLY A 212 -15.20 -6.42 -4.85
N PRO A 213 -14.96 -5.09 -4.86
CA PRO A 213 -15.01 -4.30 -6.10
C PRO A 213 -14.01 -4.77 -7.18
N ALA A 214 -12.82 -5.27 -6.78
CA ALA A 214 -11.86 -5.83 -7.73
C ALA A 214 -12.38 -7.12 -8.38
N ASN A 215 -13.02 -7.99 -7.59
CA ASN A 215 -13.65 -9.22 -8.08
C ASN A 215 -14.82 -8.90 -9.02
N SER A 216 -15.59 -7.84 -8.73
CA SER A 216 -16.68 -7.40 -9.61
C SER A 216 -16.18 -6.91 -10.97
N ILE A 217 -15.12 -6.08 -10.99
CA ILE A 217 -14.47 -5.67 -12.24
C ILE A 217 -13.92 -6.88 -13.01
N ALA A 218 -13.32 -7.84 -12.31
CA ALA A 218 -12.81 -9.06 -12.93
C ALA A 218 -13.93 -9.87 -13.60
N ALA A 219 -15.11 -9.96 -12.97
CA ALA A 219 -16.28 -10.62 -13.55
C ALA A 219 -16.78 -9.90 -14.81
N GLU A 220 -16.79 -8.56 -14.84
CA GLU A 220 -17.13 -7.77 -16.03
C GLU A 220 -16.13 -7.98 -17.18
N LEU A 221 -14.85 -8.14 -16.85
CA LEU A 221 -13.80 -8.37 -17.86
C LEU A 221 -13.94 -9.76 -18.51
N GLY A 222 -14.43 -10.76 -17.77
CA GLY A 222 -14.64 -12.12 -18.27
C GLY A 222 -13.38 -12.68 -18.93
N ASP A 223 -13.51 -13.22 -20.14
CA ASP A 223 -12.43 -13.86 -20.90
C ASP A 223 -11.26 -12.91 -21.27
N ALA A 224 -11.45 -11.60 -21.13
CA ALA A 224 -10.37 -10.64 -21.31
C ALA A 224 -9.33 -10.70 -20.18
N LEU A 225 -9.68 -11.25 -19.02
CA LEU A 225 -8.78 -11.46 -17.89
C LEU A 225 -8.25 -12.90 -17.88
N ARG A 226 -6.93 -13.02 -17.84
CA ARG A 226 -6.22 -14.30 -17.74
C ARG A 226 -5.44 -14.32 -16.43
N LEU A 227 -5.83 -15.21 -15.55
CA LEU A 227 -5.10 -15.53 -14.33
C LEU A 227 -4.00 -16.56 -14.62
N ASP A 228 -3.07 -16.75 -13.69
CA ASP A 228 -1.93 -17.65 -13.80
C ASP A 228 -1.12 -17.43 -15.10
N ALA A 229 -1.05 -16.16 -15.53
CA ALA A 229 -0.41 -15.72 -16.77
C ALA A 229 0.75 -14.74 -16.50
N PRO A 230 1.84 -15.17 -15.85
CA PRO A 230 2.98 -14.31 -15.57
C PRO A 230 3.67 -13.86 -16.86
N VAL A 231 3.77 -12.54 -17.04
CA VAL A 231 4.48 -11.96 -18.18
C VAL A 231 5.98 -12.05 -17.94
N ALA A 232 6.67 -12.74 -18.87
CA ALA A 232 8.11 -12.91 -18.84
C ALA A 232 8.84 -11.87 -19.71
N SER A 233 8.26 -11.48 -20.86
CA SER A 233 8.89 -10.48 -21.75
C SER A 233 7.89 -9.59 -22.48
N ILE A 234 8.34 -8.38 -22.79
CA ILE A 234 7.67 -7.40 -23.65
C ILE A 234 8.68 -6.98 -24.71
N ARG A 235 8.38 -7.28 -25.97
CA ARG A 235 9.29 -7.04 -27.10
C ARG A 235 8.63 -6.17 -28.16
N GLN A 236 9.36 -5.21 -28.67
CA GLN A 236 8.91 -4.41 -29.82
C GLN A 236 8.96 -5.27 -31.10
N VAL A 237 7.89 -5.20 -31.87
CA VAL A 237 7.75 -5.89 -33.16
C VAL A 237 7.25 -4.86 -34.21
N PRO A 238 7.34 -5.15 -35.52
CA PRO A 238 6.93 -4.18 -36.55
C PRO A 238 5.50 -3.64 -36.38
N GLU A 239 4.60 -4.44 -35.82
CA GLU A 239 3.18 -4.09 -35.69
C GLU A 239 2.77 -3.77 -34.23
N GLY A 240 3.69 -3.30 -33.39
CA GLY A 240 3.41 -2.94 -31.99
C GLY A 240 4.30 -3.66 -30.99
N LEU A 241 3.69 -4.34 -30.02
CA LEU A 241 4.39 -5.06 -28.94
C LEU A 241 3.93 -6.52 -28.89
N SER A 242 4.90 -7.40 -28.61
CA SER A 242 4.67 -8.81 -28.27
C SER A 242 4.86 -9.00 -26.77
N VAL A 243 3.84 -9.47 -26.07
CA VAL A 243 3.85 -9.78 -24.64
C VAL A 243 3.78 -11.28 -24.48
N SER A 244 4.76 -11.89 -23.82
CA SER A 244 4.86 -13.34 -23.73
C SER A 244 5.23 -13.85 -22.34
N GLY A 245 4.88 -15.11 -22.11
CA GLY A 245 5.12 -15.88 -20.90
C GLY A 245 4.80 -17.36 -21.14
N GLU A 246 4.66 -18.14 -20.09
CA GLU A 246 4.26 -19.56 -20.19
C GLU A 246 2.84 -19.72 -20.78
N PHE A 247 2.00 -18.68 -20.70
CA PHE A 247 0.67 -18.64 -21.34
C PHE A 247 0.72 -18.51 -22.88
N GLY A 248 1.89 -18.35 -23.47
CA GLY A 248 2.08 -18.10 -24.88
C GLY A 248 2.41 -16.64 -25.21
N GLU A 249 1.86 -16.12 -26.31
CA GLU A 249 2.10 -14.75 -26.82
C GLU A 249 0.80 -14.03 -27.12
N VAL A 250 0.72 -12.75 -26.71
CA VAL A 250 -0.33 -11.80 -27.10
C VAL A 250 0.30 -10.60 -27.77
N ARG A 251 -0.19 -10.20 -28.94
CA ARG A 251 0.24 -8.97 -29.63
C ARG A 251 -0.68 -7.82 -29.31
N ALA A 252 -0.11 -6.64 -29.10
CA ALA A 252 -0.87 -5.45 -28.78
C ALA A 252 -0.27 -4.20 -29.43
N GLY A 253 -1.12 -3.22 -29.73
CA GLY A 253 -0.67 -1.89 -30.12
C GLY A 253 0.03 -1.15 -28.98
N GLN A 254 -0.47 -1.31 -27.77
CA GLN A 254 0.05 -0.67 -26.55
C GLN A 254 0.01 -1.60 -25.34
N VAL A 255 0.84 -1.31 -24.34
CA VAL A 255 0.92 -2.08 -23.09
C VAL A 255 0.87 -1.15 -21.90
N ILE A 256 0.01 -1.46 -20.92
CA ILE A 256 0.04 -0.83 -19.58
C ILE A 256 0.65 -1.82 -18.59
N VAL A 257 1.80 -1.47 -18.02
CA VAL A 257 2.43 -2.24 -16.95
C VAL A 257 1.95 -1.69 -15.62
N ALA A 258 1.00 -2.40 -14.98
CA ALA A 258 0.36 -2.02 -13.72
C ALA A 258 0.99 -2.75 -12.52
N LEU A 259 2.32 -2.76 -12.47
CA LEU A 259 3.13 -3.44 -11.47
C LEU A 259 3.97 -2.44 -10.66
N PRO A 260 4.34 -2.78 -9.41
CA PRO A 260 5.37 -2.03 -8.68
C PRO A 260 6.67 -2.00 -9.49
N PRO A 261 7.45 -0.89 -9.43
CA PRO A 261 8.68 -0.74 -10.22
C PRO A 261 9.67 -1.90 -10.09
N ALA A 262 9.90 -2.39 -8.86
CA ALA A 262 10.79 -3.53 -8.62
C ALA A 262 10.34 -4.82 -9.32
N LEU A 263 9.05 -5.02 -9.53
CA LEU A 263 8.50 -6.18 -10.23
C LEU A 263 8.44 -5.95 -11.73
N ALA A 264 8.14 -4.74 -12.18
CA ALA A 264 8.24 -4.37 -13.59
C ALA A 264 9.65 -4.60 -14.16
N GLY A 265 10.69 -4.40 -13.34
CA GLY A 265 12.07 -4.69 -13.71
C GLY A 265 12.44 -6.18 -13.82
N ARG A 266 11.52 -7.10 -13.51
CA ARG A 266 11.71 -8.56 -13.71
C ARG A 266 11.26 -9.04 -15.09
N ILE A 267 10.51 -8.22 -15.81
CA ILE A 267 10.12 -8.47 -17.19
C ILE A 267 11.30 -8.17 -18.09
N ALA A 268 11.61 -9.06 -19.02
CA ALA A 268 12.62 -8.82 -20.06
C ALA A 268 12.04 -7.88 -21.13
N TYR A 269 12.71 -6.76 -21.40
CA TYR A 269 12.32 -5.79 -22.43
C TYR A 269 13.28 -5.85 -23.62
N ASP A 270 12.72 -5.81 -24.83
CA ASP A 270 13.48 -5.75 -26.08
C ASP A 270 12.85 -4.73 -27.04
N PRO A 271 13.51 -3.59 -27.33
CA PRO A 271 14.83 -3.20 -26.82
C PRO A 271 14.85 -2.96 -25.30
N PRO A 272 16.02 -2.99 -24.65
CA PRO A 272 16.16 -2.70 -23.23
C PRO A 272 15.55 -1.33 -22.86
N LEU A 273 15.01 -1.24 -21.66
CA LEU A 273 14.50 0.04 -21.14
C LEU A 273 15.62 1.09 -21.08
N PRO A 274 15.31 2.39 -21.27
CA PRO A 274 16.26 3.46 -21.04
C PRO A 274 16.88 3.36 -19.65
N ALA A 275 18.19 3.66 -19.53
CA ALA A 275 18.95 3.47 -18.29
C ALA A 275 18.31 4.08 -17.05
N ALA A 276 17.68 5.26 -17.16
CA ALA A 276 17.00 5.90 -16.03
C ALA A 276 15.83 5.04 -15.52
N ARG A 277 15.05 4.42 -16.41
CA ARG A 277 13.95 3.54 -16.03
C ARG A 277 14.45 2.20 -15.47
N ASP A 278 15.47 1.62 -16.11
CA ASP A 278 16.07 0.37 -15.64
C ASP A 278 16.68 0.55 -14.25
N HIS A 279 17.47 1.59 -14.02
CA HIS A 279 18.01 1.91 -12.71
C HIS A 279 16.91 2.18 -11.66
N LEU A 280 15.79 2.80 -12.05
CA LEU A 280 14.68 3.03 -11.14
C LEU A 280 14.11 1.70 -10.62
N THR A 281 13.90 0.72 -11.50
CA THR A 281 13.36 -0.59 -11.11
C THR A 281 14.28 -1.34 -10.13
N GLN A 282 15.58 -1.15 -10.25
CA GLN A 282 16.59 -1.76 -9.37
C GLN A 282 16.74 -1.03 -8.03
N ARG A 283 16.47 0.28 -7.99
CA ARG A 283 16.75 1.16 -6.84
C ARG A 283 15.50 1.58 -6.06
N MET A 284 14.33 1.08 -6.42
CA MET A 284 13.07 1.36 -5.75
C MET A 284 12.51 0.07 -5.13
N PRO A 285 13.04 -0.36 -3.96
CA PRO A 285 12.63 -1.62 -3.34
C PRO A 285 11.22 -1.53 -2.77
N MET A 286 10.58 -2.69 -2.59
CA MET A 286 9.32 -2.81 -1.88
C MET A 286 9.52 -2.57 -0.38
N GLY A 287 8.52 -1.96 0.26
CA GLY A 287 8.40 -1.95 1.70
C GLY A 287 8.17 -3.37 2.26
N ALA A 288 8.28 -3.52 3.56
CA ALA A 288 8.07 -4.81 4.22
C ALA A 288 6.95 -4.71 5.25
N VAL A 289 5.97 -5.59 5.15
CA VAL A 289 4.88 -5.69 6.11
C VAL A 289 4.50 -7.15 6.35
N LEU A 290 4.27 -7.45 7.61
CA LEU A 290 3.58 -8.65 8.06
C LEU A 290 2.29 -8.19 8.73
N LYS A 291 1.18 -8.74 8.30
CA LYS A 291 -0.13 -8.51 8.90
C LYS A 291 -0.65 -9.82 9.46
N ALA A 292 -1.14 -9.77 10.70
CA ALA A 292 -1.69 -10.95 11.35
C ALA A 292 -3.02 -10.61 12.03
N PHE A 293 -3.90 -11.59 12.13
CA PHE A 293 -5.16 -11.50 12.84
C PHE A 293 -5.28 -12.64 13.85
N ALA A 294 -5.57 -12.26 15.08
CA ALA A 294 -5.96 -13.16 16.16
C ALA A 294 -7.47 -13.08 16.36
N VAL A 295 -8.15 -14.18 16.16
CA VAL A 295 -9.62 -14.27 16.27
C VAL A 295 -9.98 -14.89 17.62
N TYR A 296 -10.97 -14.33 18.29
CA TYR A 296 -11.47 -14.74 19.60
C TYR A 296 -12.99 -14.91 19.54
N GLU A 297 -13.57 -15.71 20.42
CA GLU A 297 -15.03 -15.92 20.47
C GLU A 297 -15.82 -14.61 20.54
N ARG A 298 -15.27 -13.60 21.21
CA ARG A 298 -15.85 -12.26 21.33
C ARG A 298 -14.75 -11.19 21.53
N PRO A 299 -15.04 -9.92 21.27
CA PRO A 299 -14.08 -8.82 21.46
C PRO A 299 -13.92 -8.47 22.95
N PHE A 300 -13.25 -9.35 23.72
CA PHE A 300 -13.11 -9.27 25.19
C PHE A 300 -12.48 -7.97 25.68
N TRP A 301 -11.63 -7.30 24.88
CA TRP A 301 -11.01 -6.01 25.23
C TRP A 301 -12.04 -4.88 25.40
N ARG A 302 -13.20 -5.03 24.80
CA ARG A 302 -14.30 -4.05 24.93
C ARG A 302 -14.97 -4.08 26.32
N ASP A 303 -14.81 -5.16 27.09
CA ASP A 303 -15.25 -5.22 28.48
C ASP A 303 -14.52 -4.17 29.35
N ASP A 304 -13.24 -3.92 29.02
CA ASP A 304 -12.41 -2.89 29.65
C ASP A 304 -12.50 -1.54 28.91
N ARG A 305 -13.49 -1.35 28.03
CA ARG A 305 -13.69 -0.18 27.18
C ARG A 305 -12.50 0.14 26.26
N LEU A 306 -11.68 -0.86 25.92
CA LEU A 306 -10.56 -0.67 25.00
C LEU A 306 -11.04 -0.74 23.55
N THR A 307 -10.41 0.08 22.68
CA THR A 307 -10.69 0.11 21.22
C THR A 307 -10.04 -1.04 20.46
N GLY A 308 -9.14 -1.81 21.06
CA GLY A 308 -8.26 -2.73 20.37
C GLY A 308 -7.04 -2.06 19.70
N GLN A 309 -6.94 -0.73 19.75
CA GLN A 309 -5.75 -0.01 19.32
C GLN A 309 -4.72 0.04 20.44
N ALA A 310 -3.51 -0.41 20.13
CA ALA A 310 -2.34 -0.22 20.97
C ALA A 310 -1.15 0.25 20.15
N LEU A 311 -0.45 1.27 20.67
CA LEU A 311 0.83 1.73 20.18
C LEU A 311 1.93 1.16 21.07
N ASN A 312 2.83 0.39 20.50
CA ASN A 312 3.97 -0.21 21.21
C ASN A 312 5.28 0.40 20.70
N LEU A 313 5.96 1.18 21.53
CA LEU A 313 7.17 1.90 21.09
C LEU A 313 8.43 1.02 21.02
N HIS A 314 8.43 -0.15 21.64
CA HIS A 314 9.62 -1.02 21.76
C HIS A 314 9.33 -2.50 21.46
N ASP A 315 8.13 -2.80 20.98
CA ASP A 315 7.68 -4.16 20.67
C ASP A 315 7.82 -4.44 19.17
N PRO A 316 8.03 -5.69 18.75
CA PRO A 316 8.01 -6.05 17.33
C PRO A 316 6.68 -5.79 16.65
N VAL A 317 5.57 -5.71 17.40
CA VAL A 317 4.24 -5.30 16.90
C VAL A 317 3.96 -3.86 17.36
N PRO A 318 4.31 -2.84 16.55
CA PRO A 318 4.16 -1.44 16.97
C PRO A 318 2.70 -1.00 17.02
N VAL A 319 1.81 -1.59 16.21
CA VAL A 319 0.41 -1.19 16.13
C VAL A 319 -0.51 -2.40 16.10
N THR A 320 -1.57 -2.32 16.91
CA THR A 320 -2.73 -3.23 16.83
C THR A 320 -4.00 -2.45 16.58
N PHE A 321 -5.02 -3.10 16.06
CA PHE A 321 -6.34 -2.51 15.80
C PHE A 321 -7.44 -3.55 15.91
N ASP A 322 -8.66 -3.09 16.16
CA ASP A 322 -9.86 -3.92 16.18
C ASP A 322 -10.46 -3.99 14.76
N ALA A 323 -10.54 -5.19 14.20
CA ALA A 323 -11.18 -5.49 12.93
C ALA A 323 -12.48 -6.30 13.11
N THR A 324 -13.03 -6.30 14.31
CA THR A 324 -14.27 -7.00 14.62
C THR A 324 -15.43 -6.45 13.82
N ARG A 325 -15.99 -7.28 12.99
CA ARG A 325 -17.22 -6.98 12.24
C ARG A 325 -18.44 -6.94 13.20
N PRO A 326 -19.44 -6.08 12.95
CA PRO A 326 -20.68 -6.09 13.76
C PRO A 326 -21.32 -7.47 13.81
N GLY A 327 -21.55 -7.99 15.03
CA GLY A 327 -22.10 -9.32 15.27
C GLY A 327 -21.11 -10.49 15.09
N GLY A 328 -19.88 -10.22 14.70
CA GLY A 328 -18.84 -11.22 14.46
C GLY A 328 -17.99 -11.56 15.68
N PRO A 329 -17.11 -12.55 15.54
CA PRO A 329 -16.10 -12.90 16.53
C PRO A 329 -15.13 -11.73 16.75
N GLY A 330 -14.52 -11.67 17.93
CA GLY A 330 -13.50 -10.66 18.21
C GLY A 330 -12.29 -10.85 17.30
N CYS A 331 -11.83 -9.78 16.65
CA CYS A 331 -10.73 -9.84 15.70
C CYS A 331 -9.71 -8.73 15.96
N LEU A 332 -8.54 -9.08 16.52
CA LEU A 332 -7.40 -8.17 16.70
C LEU A 332 -6.42 -8.31 15.53
N GLY A 333 -6.23 -7.21 14.82
CA GLY A 333 -5.19 -7.08 13.81
C GLY A 333 -3.88 -6.60 14.43
N ALA A 334 -2.77 -7.13 13.93
CA ALA A 334 -1.41 -6.73 14.23
C ALA A 334 -0.67 -6.35 12.96
N LEU A 335 -0.12 -5.12 12.92
CA LEU A 335 0.73 -4.64 11.83
C LEU A 335 2.19 -4.62 12.29
N VAL A 336 3.03 -5.23 11.48
CA VAL A 336 4.48 -5.29 11.72
C VAL A 336 5.19 -4.76 10.48
N PRO A 337 5.65 -3.49 10.48
CA PRO A 337 6.29 -2.88 9.33
C PRO A 337 7.82 -3.00 9.36
N GLY A 338 8.44 -2.80 8.19
CA GLY A 338 9.86 -2.53 8.02
C GLY A 338 10.77 -3.64 8.55
N ARG A 339 11.81 -3.26 9.30
CA ARG A 339 12.82 -4.19 9.84
C ARG A 339 12.23 -5.26 10.75
N ALA A 340 11.16 -4.95 11.48
CA ALA A 340 10.50 -5.93 12.35
C ALA A 340 9.82 -7.01 11.51
N ALA A 341 9.18 -6.64 10.39
CA ALA A 341 8.60 -7.60 9.46
C ALA A 341 9.64 -8.58 8.92
N HIS A 342 10.80 -8.09 8.46
CA HIS A 342 11.89 -8.96 8.00
C HIS A 342 12.41 -9.90 9.08
N ARG A 343 12.54 -9.41 10.32
CA ARG A 343 12.99 -10.26 11.44
C ARG A 343 11.98 -11.35 11.77
N LEU A 344 10.70 -11.02 11.84
CA LEU A 344 9.66 -12.00 12.11
C LEU A 344 9.47 -12.96 10.95
N ALA A 345 9.59 -12.52 9.70
CA ALA A 345 9.51 -13.37 8.52
C ALA A 345 10.56 -14.48 8.51
N ALA A 346 11.76 -14.21 9.04
CA ALA A 346 12.85 -15.17 9.13
C ALA A 346 12.63 -16.27 10.20
N LEU A 347 11.62 -16.13 11.07
CA LEU A 347 11.30 -17.11 12.09
C LEU A 347 10.36 -18.20 11.56
N PRO A 348 10.40 -19.42 12.12
CA PRO A 348 9.36 -20.40 11.93
C PRO A 348 7.97 -19.84 12.29
N ALA A 349 6.93 -20.24 11.57
CA ALA A 349 5.57 -19.69 11.74
C ALA A 349 5.06 -19.77 13.20
N ALA A 350 5.35 -20.87 13.90
CA ALA A 350 4.96 -21.06 15.30
C ALA A 350 5.65 -20.05 16.25
N GLU A 351 6.93 -19.78 16.05
CA GLU A 351 7.69 -18.80 16.86
C GLU A 351 7.21 -17.37 16.56
N ARG A 352 7.00 -17.06 15.29
CA ARG A 352 6.47 -15.78 14.84
C ARG A 352 5.09 -15.51 15.45
N ARG A 353 4.17 -16.49 15.38
CA ARG A 353 2.85 -16.43 16.03
C ARG A 353 2.99 -16.20 17.54
N ALA A 354 3.84 -16.95 18.21
CA ALA A 354 4.05 -16.82 19.65
C ALA A 354 4.55 -15.42 20.04
N MET A 355 5.44 -14.82 19.26
CA MET A 355 5.91 -13.44 19.49
C MET A 355 4.80 -12.41 19.31
N ILE A 356 3.99 -12.52 18.26
CA ILE A 356 2.88 -11.60 18.01
C ILE A 356 1.80 -11.74 19.08
N VAL A 357 1.39 -12.97 19.42
CA VAL A 357 0.45 -13.23 20.53
C VAL A 357 1.01 -12.69 21.85
N GLY A 358 2.32 -12.85 22.09
CA GLY A 358 2.98 -12.26 23.26
C GLY A 358 2.81 -10.74 23.33
N SER A 359 2.85 -10.04 22.19
CA SER A 359 2.59 -8.59 22.10
C SER A 359 1.13 -8.27 22.42
N LEU A 360 0.17 -9.07 21.90
CA LEU A 360 -1.25 -8.92 22.22
C LEU A 360 -1.54 -9.14 23.70
N VAL A 361 -0.89 -10.16 24.32
CA VAL A 361 -1.00 -10.41 25.77
C VAL A 361 -0.43 -9.25 26.60
N ARG A 362 0.67 -8.66 26.18
CA ARG A 362 1.20 -7.45 26.84
C ARG A 362 0.25 -6.28 26.76
N ALA A 363 -0.43 -6.10 25.65
CA ALA A 363 -1.40 -5.00 25.47
C ALA A 363 -2.75 -5.29 26.15
N PHE A 364 -3.34 -6.46 25.94
CA PHE A 364 -4.73 -6.75 26.27
C PHE A 364 -4.90 -7.78 27.41
N GLY A 365 -3.82 -8.30 27.97
CA GLY A 365 -3.89 -9.24 29.09
C GLY A 365 -3.98 -10.71 28.65
N ARG A 366 -4.15 -11.60 29.64
CA ARG A 366 -4.09 -13.06 29.43
C ARG A 366 -5.16 -13.60 28.49
N ALA A 367 -6.31 -12.93 28.39
CA ALA A 367 -7.39 -13.34 27.48
C ALA A 367 -6.95 -13.34 26.00
N ALA A 368 -5.90 -12.59 25.64
CA ALA A 368 -5.35 -12.58 24.29
C ALA A 368 -4.45 -13.79 23.96
N ARG A 369 -4.19 -14.72 24.91
CA ARG A 369 -3.22 -15.80 24.75
C ARG A 369 -3.62 -16.85 23.73
N ASP A 370 -4.90 -17.20 23.71
CA ASP A 370 -5.41 -18.40 23.02
C ASP A 370 -6.49 -17.99 21.98
N PRO A 371 -6.09 -17.44 20.82
CA PRO A 371 -7.04 -17.15 19.75
C PRO A 371 -7.62 -18.45 19.18
N ILE A 372 -8.94 -18.45 18.89
CA ILE A 372 -9.67 -19.59 18.29
C ILE A 372 -9.32 -19.79 16.82
N ASP A 373 -8.88 -18.74 16.13
CA ASP A 373 -8.35 -18.81 14.77
C ASP A 373 -7.20 -17.82 14.58
N TRP A 374 -6.33 -18.09 13.61
CA TRP A 374 -5.15 -17.29 13.31
C TRP A 374 -4.94 -17.20 11.81
N ARG A 375 -4.77 -15.99 11.32
CA ARG A 375 -4.35 -15.73 9.94
C ARG A 375 -3.17 -14.76 9.91
N GLU A 376 -2.24 -15.01 9.00
CA GLU A 376 -1.14 -14.09 8.78
C GLU A 376 -0.71 -14.06 7.32
N LYS A 377 -0.20 -12.92 6.87
CA LYS A 377 0.42 -12.75 5.57
C LYS A 377 1.76 -12.02 5.73
N VAL A 378 2.82 -12.69 5.31
CA VAL A 378 4.14 -12.10 5.12
C VAL A 378 4.20 -11.64 3.67
N TRP A 379 3.99 -10.36 3.44
CA TRP A 379 3.91 -9.81 2.07
C TRP A 379 5.24 -9.88 1.31
N ALA A 380 6.39 -9.90 2.02
CA ALA A 380 7.70 -10.06 1.40
C ALA A 380 7.92 -11.44 0.75
N ASP A 381 7.21 -12.46 1.23
CA ASP A 381 7.31 -13.83 0.72
C ASP A 381 6.38 -14.07 -0.48
N ASP A 382 5.45 -13.15 -0.75
CA ASP A 382 4.56 -13.27 -1.89
C ASP A 382 5.35 -13.11 -3.20
N PRO A 383 5.28 -14.08 -4.14
CA PRO A 383 6.14 -14.08 -5.32
C PRO A 383 5.84 -12.92 -6.28
N TYR A 384 4.62 -12.42 -6.29
CA TYR A 384 4.13 -11.41 -7.24
C TYR A 384 3.89 -10.03 -6.65
N THR A 385 4.17 -9.84 -5.35
CA THR A 385 4.16 -8.52 -4.69
C THR A 385 5.48 -8.17 -4.04
N ARG A 386 6.19 -9.18 -3.48
CA ARG A 386 7.51 -9.06 -2.83
C ARG A 386 7.57 -7.99 -1.74
N GLY A 387 6.45 -7.61 -1.17
CA GLY A 387 6.35 -6.64 -0.09
C GLY A 387 5.09 -5.79 -0.12
N GLY A 388 5.05 -4.77 0.71
CA GLY A 388 3.95 -3.81 0.92
C GLY A 388 4.39 -2.66 1.84
N TYR A 389 3.61 -1.55 1.95
CA TYR A 389 2.42 -1.33 1.14
C TYR A 389 2.79 -1.03 -0.31
N GLY A 390 3.84 -0.22 -0.56
CA GLY A 390 4.38 0.17 -1.86
C GLY A 390 5.89 0.05 -1.94
N ALA A 391 6.43 0.31 -3.12
CA ALA A 391 7.85 0.56 -3.31
C ALA A 391 8.17 2.00 -2.88
N PHE A 392 9.37 2.21 -2.36
CA PHE A 392 9.78 3.51 -1.81
C PHE A 392 11.08 4.00 -2.43
N PHE A 393 11.36 5.29 -2.29
CA PHE A 393 12.61 5.90 -2.75
C PHE A 393 13.65 5.96 -1.64
N PRO A 394 14.76 5.23 -1.74
CA PRO A 394 15.95 5.47 -0.94
C PRO A 394 16.59 6.84 -1.22
N PRO A 395 17.49 7.34 -0.36
CA PRO A 395 18.19 8.59 -0.59
C PRO A 395 18.84 8.70 -1.97
N GLY A 396 18.70 9.87 -2.60
CA GLY A 396 19.29 10.21 -3.89
C GLY A 396 18.64 9.59 -5.13
N VAL A 397 17.57 8.82 -4.97
CA VAL A 397 16.90 8.16 -6.10
C VAL A 397 15.84 9.06 -6.72
N LEU A 398 15.04 9.74 -5.89
CA LEU A 398 13.92 10.54 -6.37
C LEU A 398 14.37 11.74 -7.19
N THR A 399 15.45 12.44 -6.78
CA THR A 399 15.98 13.58 -7.53
C THR A 399 16.78 13.18 -8.77
N SER A 400 17.44 12.01 -8.76
CA SER A 400 18.27 11.59 -9.89
C SER A 400 17.50 10.94 -11.04
N ILE A 401 16.54 10.07 -10.74
CA ILE A 401 15.82 9.24 -11.73
C ILE A 401 14.31 9.14 -11.47
N GLY A 402 13.76 9.86 -10.51
CA GLY A 402 12.33 9.79 -10.18
C GLY A 402 11.40 10.18 -11.34
N SER A 403 11.85 11.01 -12.27
CA SER A 403 11.08 11.38 -13.48
C SER A 403 10.73 10.18 -14.34
N ALA A 404 11.55 9.14 -14.35
CA ALA A 404 11.32 7.92 -15.11
C ALA A 404 10.15 7.06 -14.57
N LEU A 405 9.59 7.38 -13.37
CA LEU A 405 8.55 6.58 -12.76
C LEU A 405 7.26 6.51 -13.59
N ARG A 406 6.86 7.62 -14.20
CA ARG A 406 5.59 7.77 -14.92
C ARG A 406 5.75 7.95 -16.42
N GLN A 407 6.93 8.31 -16.88
CA GLN A 407 7.16 8.66 -18.29
C GLN A 407 6.94 7.43 -19.18
N PRO A 408 6.01 7.45 -20.14
CA PRO A 408 5.83 6.39 -21.11
C PRO A 408 7.10 6.14 -21.94
N ILE A 409 7.30 4.91 -22.38
CA ILE A 409 8.42 4.51 -23.22
C ILE A 409 7.85 3.89 -24.49
N GLY A 410 7.82 4.65 -25.57
CA GLY A 410 7.13 4.25 -26.79
C GLY A 410 5.66 3.91 -26.50
N ALA A 411 5.26 2.69 -26.81
CA ALA A 411 3.91 2.19 -26.58
C ALA A 411 3.72 1.51 -25.19
N ILE A 412 4.67 1.68 -24.26
CA ILE A 412 4.60 1.12 -22.90
C ILE A 412 4.25 2.24 -21.92
N HIS A 413 3.14 2.08 -21.21
CA HIS A 413 2.64 2.97 -20.16
C HIS A 413 2.76 2.34 -18.79
N TRP A 414 2.82 3.16 -17.74
CA TRP A 414 3.04 2.70 -16.38
C TRP A 414 1.88 3.06 -15.47
N ALA A 415 1.31 2.08 -14.78
CA ALA A 415 0.32 2.26 -13.73
C ALA A 415 0.80 1.60 -12.43
N GLY A 416 0.00 1.67 -11.38
CA GLY A 416 0.31 1.20 -10.04
C GLY A 416 0.31 2.35 -9.05
N SER A 417 0.00 2.07 -7.78
CA SER A 417 -0.16 3.09 -6.74
C SER A 417 1.08 3.99 -6.57
N GLU A 418 2.27 3.47 -6.86
CA GLU A 418 3.53 4.22 -6.82
C GLU A 418 3.59 5.33 -7.86
N THR A 419 2.85 5.19 -8.97
CA THR A 419 2.82 6.17 -10.05
C THR A 419 1.76 7.25 -9.85
N ALA A 420 0.93 7.16 -8.81
CA ALA A 420 -0.08 8.16 -8.50
C ALA A 420 0.55 9.46 -7.99
N THR A 421 -0.11 10.59 -8.27
CA THR A 421 0.23 11.91 -7.71
C THR A 421 -0.54 12.18 -6.42
N GLU A 422 -1.72 11.60 -6.29
CA GLU A 422 -2.57 11.67 -5.12
C GLU A 422 -2.74 10.27 -4.55
N TRP A 423 -2.71 10.13 -3.24
CA TRP A 423 -2.88 8.86 -2.53
C TRP A 423 -1.90 7.76 -3.00
N ALA A 424 -0.65 8.13 -3.32
CA ALA A 424 0.38 7.17 -3.68
C ALA A 424 0.57 6.12 -2.56
N GLY A 425 0.56 4.82 -2.93
CA GLY A 425 0.62 3.72 -1.97
C GLY A 425 -0.75 3.20 -1.50
N TYR A 426 -1.84 3.90 -1.77
CA TYR A 426 -3.22 3.54 -1.40
C TYR A 426 -3.98 2.90 -2.57
N ILE A 427 -5.12 2.24 -2.28
CA ILE A 427 -6.05 1.74 -3.32
C ILE A 427 -6.55 2.91 -4.19
N GLU A 428 -6.88 4.03 -3.56
CA GLU A 428 -7.30 5.27 -4.24
C GLU A 428 -6.29 5.70 -5.31
N GLY A 429 -5.00 5.74 -4.95
CA GLY A 429 -3.92 6.07 -5.89
C GLY A 429 -3.74 5.02 -6.99
N ALA A 430 -3.95 3.74 -6.67
CA ALA A 430 -3.91 2.68 -7.68
C ALA A 430 -5.01 2.90 -8.74
N ILE A 431 -6.25 3.16 -8.34
CA ILE A 431 -7.38 3.46 -9.24
C ILE A 431 -7.05 4.66 -10.12
N ARG A 432 -6.67 5.80 -9.52
CA ARG A 432 -6.30 7.03 -10.24
C ARG A 432 -5.17 6.80 -11.24
N SER A 433 -4.17 6.02 -10.89
CA SER A 433 -3.04 5.71 -11.78
C SER A 433 -3.45 4.86 -12.97
N GLY A 434 -4.38 3.94 -12.78
CA GLY A 434 -4.95 3.11 -13.86
C GLY A 434 -5.76 3.94 -14.84
N GLU A 435 -6.65 4.80 -14.32
CA GLU A 435 -7.45 5.73 -15.14
C GLU A 435 -6.56 6.68 -15.94
N ARG A 436 -5.49 7.22 -15.33
CA ARG A 436 -4.51 8.06 -16.02
C ARG A 436 -3.80 7.32 -17.15
N ALA A 437 -3.30 6.10 -16.89
CA ALA A 437 -2.61 5.33 -17.91
C ALA A 437 -3.54 4.96 -19.09
N ALA A 438 -4.81 4.64 -18.81
CA ALA A 438 -5.80 4.43 -19.85
C ALA A 438 -6.03 5.69 -20.68
N ALA A 439 -6.14 6.86 -20.06
CA ALA A 439 -6.28 8.13 -20.75
C ALA A 439 -5.08 8.45 -21.66
N GLU A 440 -3.85 8.18 -21.19
CA GLU A 440 -2.63 8.33 -22.00
C GLU A 440 -2.70 7.48 -23.29
N VAL A 441 -3.09 6.21 -23.17
CA VAL A 441 -3.28 5.27 -24.28
C VAL A 441 -4.31 5.80 -25.28
N LEU A 442 -5.44 6.31 -24.80
CA LEU A 442 -6.52 6.81 -25.66
C LEU A 442 -6.15 8.09 -26.43
N VAL A 443 -5.29 8.95 -25.88
CA VAL A 443 -4.79 10.17 -26.56
C VAL A 443 -3.88 9.79 -27.72
N VAL A 444 -2.88 8.92 -27.48
CA VAL A 444 -1.93 8.48 -28.51
C VAL A 444 -2.64 7.81 -29.69
N SER A 445 -3.70 7.04 -29.41
CA SER A 445 -4.48 6.37 -30.45
C SER A 445 -5.29 7.34 -31.36
N ARG A 446 -5.66 8.51 -30.84
CA ARG A 446 -6.37 9.54 -31.65
C ARG A 446 -5.42 10.23 -32.62
N ASP A 447 -4.21 10.52 -32.18
CA ASP A 447 -3.21 11.19 -33.04
C ASP A 447 -2.76 10.29 -34.19
N ALA A 448 -2.73 8.96 -33.97
CA ALA A 448 -2.39 7.98 -35.00
C ALA A 448 -3.49 7.75 -36.07
N THR A 449 -4.74 8.17 -35.80
CA THR A 449 -5.86 8.04 -36.74
C THR A 449 -6.13 9.32 -37.55
N VAL A 450 -5.49 10.43 -37.24
CA VAL A 450 -5.65 11.76 -37.91
C VAL A 450 -4.43 12.06 -38.81
N GLY A 451 -3.39 11.27 -38.83
CA GLY A 451 -2.24 11.35 -39.71
C GLY A 451 -2.26 10.25 -40.77
#